data_3c409ecf9be95685ead6ed018c348e9f
#
_entry.id   3c409ecf9be95685ead6ed018c348e9f
#
_cell.length_a   1.000
_cell.length_b   1.000
_cell.length_c   1.000
_cell.angle_alpha   90.00
_cell.angle_beta   90.00
_cell.angle_gamma   90.00
#
_symmetry.space_group_name_H-M   'P 1'
#
loop_
_entity.id
_entity.type
_entity.pdbx_description
1 polymer ?
#
loop_
_entity_poly.entity_id
_entity_poly.type
_entity_poly.pdbx_seq_one_letter_code
_entity_poly.pdbx_strand_id
1 'polypeptide(L)'
;MIEYRNLRIAVLGAGAVGAQVVRLLLEQGEDLAGRAGAGLELVGVAVRNPDAPRTADIPRKLLTTDAESLILGADVVIELMGGIEPARSHILQALNSGADVITANKAL
;
A
#
# COMPACT_ATOMS: atom_id res chain seq x y z
N MET A 1 11.80 -28.00 1.46
CA MET A 1 10.65 -27.13 1.69
C MET A 1 10.95 -25.73 1.17
N ILE A 2 10.08 -25.21 0.33
CA ILE A 2 10.27 -23.86 -0.19
C ILE A 2 9.60 -22.90 0.79
N GLU A 3 10.39 -22.02 1.39
CA GLU A 3 9.84 -20.95 2.21
C GLU A 3 9.60 -19.73 1.33
N TYR A 4 8.37 -19.26 1.31
CA TYR A 4 8.03 -18.04 0.62
C TYR A 4 8.27 -16.85 1.55
N ARG A 5 9.05 -15.90 1.08
CA ARG A 5 9.21 -14.62 1.77
C ARG A 5 7.88 -13.88 1.76
N ASN A 6 7.43 -13.40 2.92
CA ASN A 6 6.28 -12.51 2.99
C ASN A 6 6.72 -11.09 2.65
N LEU A 7 6.14 -10.54 1.60
CA LEU A 7 6.32 -9.14 1.24
C LEU A 7 5.27 -8.30 1.96
N ARG A 8 5.73 -7.36 2.74
CA ARG A 8 4.87 -6.44 3.48
C ARG A 8 4.54 -5.24 2.60
N ILE A 9 3.27 -5.06 2.31
CA ILE A 9 2.79 -4.06 1.35
C ILE A 9 2.07 -2.95 2.10
N ALA A 10 2.50 -1.71 1.87
CA ALA A 10 1.81 -0.50 2.31
C ALA A 10 1.18 0.19 1.12
N VAL A 11 -0.06 0.63 1.26
CA VAL A 11 -0.77 1.39 0.23
C VAL A 11 -0.94 2.83 0.74
N LEU A 12 -0.54 3.79 -0.07
CA LEU A 12 -0.70 5.21 0.24
C LEU A 12 -1.85 5.77 -0.60
N GLY A 13 -2.95 6.09 0.06
CA GLY A 13 -4.16 6.60 -0.57
C GLY A 13 -5.23 5.53 -0.76
N ALA A 14 -6.47 5.89 -0.52
CA ALA A 14 -7.62 5.00 -0.66
C ALA A 14 -8.80 5.72 -1.37
N GLY A 15 -8.49 6.49 -2.40
CA GLY A 15 -9.48 7.00 -3.33
C GLY A 15 -10.00 5.86 -4.21
N ALA A 16 -10.65 6.18 -5.32
CA ALA A 16 -11.27 5.14 -6.17
C ALA A 16 -10.29 4.04 -6.59
N VAL A 17 -9.09 4.42 -7.07
CA VAL A 17 -8.09 3.44 -7.51
C VAL A 17 -7.47 2.72 -6.31
N GLY A 18 -7.09 3.47 -5.27
CA GLY A 18 -6.46 2.89 -4.08
C GLY A 18 -7.36 1.89 -3.37
N ALA A 19 -8.64 2.21 -3.24
CA ALA A 19 -9.62 1.31 -2.62
C ALA A 19 -9.77 0.00 -3.41
N GLN A 20 -9.75 0.06 -4.75
CA GLN A 20 -9.84 -1.14 -5.58
C GLN A 20 -8.57 -1.99 -5.49
N VAL A 21 -7.40 -1.38 -5.41
CA VAL A 21 -6.14 -2.11 -5.22
C VAL A 21 -6.14 -2.83 -3.88
N VAL A 22 -6.58 -2.16 -2.81
CA VAL A 22 -6.69 -2.76 -1.49
C VAL A 22 -7.66 -3.94 -1.51
N ARG A 23 -8.83 -3.77 -2.13
CA ARG A 23 -9.81 -4.84 -2.27
C ARG A 23 -9.21 -6.04 -3.00
N LEU A 24 -8.50 -5.82 -4.09
CA LEU A 24 -7.85 -6.88 -4.86
C LEU A 24 -6.85 -7.66 -3.99
N LEU A 25 -6.02 -6.96 -3.22
CA LEU A 25 -5.06 -7.59 -2.33
C LEU A 25 -5.74 -8.43 -1.24
N LEU A 26 -6.85 -7.94 -0.70
CA LEU A 26 -7.58 -8.66 0.35
C LEU A 26 -8.34 -9.88 -0.18
N GLU A 27 -8.95 -9.77 -1.36
CA GLU A 27 -9.79 -10.83 -1.92
C GLU A 27 -8.99 -11.88 -2.69
N GLN A 28 -7.91 -11.47 -3.36
CA GLN A 28 -7.14 -12.34 -4.25
C GLN A 28 -5.66 -12.46 -3.85
N GLY A 29 -5.36 -12.17 -2.59
CA GLY A 29 -3.97 -12.19 -2.12
C GLY A 29 -3.30 -13.55 -2.29
N GLU A 30 -3.99 -14.64 -2.04
CA GLU A 30 -3.41 -15.98 -2.19
C GLU A 30 -3.08 -16.31 -3.64
N ASP A 31 -3.97 -15.96 -4.57
CA ASP A 31 -3.74 -16.19 -6.00
C ASP A 31 -2.56 -15.34 -6.51
N LEU A 32 -2.52 -14.07 -6.10
CA LEU A 32 -1.43 -13.18 -6.44
C LEU A 32 -0.10 -13.65 -5.83
N ALA A 33 -0.13 -14.13 -4.61
CA ALA A 33 1.05 -14.69 -3.95
C ALA A 33 1.60 -15.90 -4.69
N GLY A 34 0.72 -16.78 -5.15
CA GLY A 34 1.11 -17.93 -5.96
C GLY A 34 1.80 -17.53 -7.25
N ARG A 35 1.33 -16.51 -7.92
CA ARG A 35 1.93 -16.00 -9.16
C ARG A 35 3.25 -15.28 -8.91
N ALA A 36 3.36 -14.56 -7.81
CA ALA A 36 4.56 -13.82 -7.45
C ALA A 36 5.66 -14.70 -6.87
N GLY A 37 5.33 -15.90 -6.40
CA GLY A 37 6.26 -16.77 -5.71
C GLY A 37 6.60 -16.28 -4.30
N ALA A 38 5.79 -15.40 -3.72
CA ALA A 38 6.00 -14.85 -2.38
C ALA A 38 4.66 -14.57 -1.71
N GLY A 39 4.59 -14.70 -0.40
CA GLY A 39 3.42 -14.27 0.37
C GLY A 39 3.28 -12.76 0.30
N LEU A 40 2.04 -12.27 0.21
CA LEU A 40 1.73 -10.84 0.18
C LEU A 40 0.92 -10.50 1.43
N GLU A 41 1.42 -9.56 2.22
CA GLU A 41 0.77 -9.11 3.44
C GLU A 41 0.50 -7.61 3.35
N LEU A 42 -0.79 -7.23 3.33
CA LEU A 42 -1.17 -5.83 3.39
C LEU A 42 -1.03 -5.37 4.84
N VAL A 43 -0.02 -4.55 5.12
CA VAL A 43 0.27 -4.09 6.49
C VAL A 43 -0.51 -2.86 6.88
N GLY A 44 -0.98 -2.08 5.91
CA GLY A 44 -1.80 -0.92 6.20
C GLY A 44 -2.03 -0.05 4.97
N VAL A 45 -2.93 0.90 5.15
CA VAL A 45 -3.35 1.87 4.14
C VAL A 45 -3.32 3.27 4.77
N ALA A 46 -2.48 4.13 4.24
CA ALA A 46 -2.38 5.51 4.73
C ALA A 46 -3.44 6.37 4.04
N VAL A 47 -4.23 7.07 4.84
CA VAL A 47 -5.31 7.94 4.37
C VAL A 47 -5.33 9.24 5.18
N ARG A 48 -5.94 10.29 4.61
CA ARG A 48 -6.10 11.56 5.34
C ARG A 48 -7.21 11.47 6.38
N ASN A 49 -8.31 10.81 6.04
CA ASN A 49 -9.47 10.68 6.90
C ASN A 49 -9.95 9.23 6.94
N PRO A 50 -9.66 8.49 8.03
CA PRO A 50 -10.09 7.09 8.15
C PRO A 50 -11.62 6.92 8.18
N ASP A 51 -12.37 7.98 8.49
CA ASP A 51 -13.82 7.92 8.59
C ASP A 51 -14.52 8.28 7.27
N ALA A 52 -13.78 8.74 6.24
CA ALA A 52 -14.37 9.11 4.97
C ALA A 52 -14.97 7.90 4.25
N PRO A 53 -16.12 8.07 3.56
CA PRO A 53 -16.69 7.00 2.75
C PRO A 53 -15.74 6.57 1.65
N ARG A 54 -15.71 5.26 1.36
CA ARG A 54 -14.85 4.67 0.33
C ARG A 54 -15.66 3.75 -0.58
N THR A 55 -15.15 3.54 -1.79
CA THR A 55 -15.82 2.68 -2.79
C THR A 55 -15.65 1.20 -2.51
N ALA A 56 -14.76 0.83 -1.60
CA ALA A 56 -14.55 -0.55 -1.18
C ALA A 56 -14.48 -0.61 0.35
N ASP A 57 -14.90 -1.74 0.90
CA ASP A 57 -14.80 -1.99 2.33
C ASP A 57 -13.36 -2.31 2.70
N ILE A 58 -12.76 -1.44 3.49
CA ILE A 58 -11.41 -1.64 4.01
C ILE A 58 -11.51 -1.79 5.53
N PRO A 59 -10.98 -2.88 6.11
CA PRO A 59 -10.99 -3.03 7.56
C PRO A 59 -10.39 -1.82 8.26
N ARG A 60 -11.11 -1.27 9.22
CA ARG A 60 -10.69 -0.05 9.92
C ARG A 60 -9.30 -0.18 10.54
N LYS A 61 -8.95 -1.36 11.00
CA LYS A 61 -7.64 -1.64 11.60
C LYS A 61 -6.46 -1.43 10.64
N LEU A 62 -6.70 -1.47 9.32
CA LEU A 62 -5.67 -1.25 8.31
C LEU A 62 -5.49 0.23 7.97
N LEU A 63 -6.43 1.09 8.32
CA LEU A 63 -6.38 2.51 8.00
C LEU A 63 -5.54 3.26 9.02
N THR A 64 -4.65 4.11 8.53
CA THR A 64 -3.82 4.97 9.39
C THR A 64 -3.61 6.33 8.74
N THR A 65 -3.40 7.33 9.57
CA THR A 65 -2.94 8.65 9.11
C THR A 65 -1.42 8.77 9.20
N ASP A 66 -0.74 7.80 9.80
CA ASP A 66 0.71 7.81 10.00
C ASP A 66 1.43 7.05 8.88
N ALA A 67 1.55 7.71 7.72
CA ALA A 67 2.21 7.12 6.56
C ALA A 67 3.70 6.84 6.82
N GLU A 68 4.37 7.68 7.58
CA GLU A 68 5.80 7.51 7.84
C GLU A 68 6.10 6.21 8.57
N SER A 69 5.37 5.89 9.63
CA SER A 69 5.53 4.64 10.35
C SER A 69 5.19 3.44 9.48
N LEU A 70 4.14 3.57 8.66
CA LEU A 70 3.72 2.51 7.76
C LEU A 70 4.81 2.18 6.73
N ILE A 71 5.42 3.20 6.13
CA ILE A 71 6.48 3.06 5.14
C ILE A 71 7.70 2.34 5.73
N LEU A 72 8.08 2.68 6.96
CA LEU A 72 9.24 2.07 7.61
C LEU A 72 9.12 0.56 7.77
N GLY A 73 7.90 0.06 7.89
CA GLY A 73 7.66 -1.38 8.05
C GLY A 73 7.37 -2.12 6.74
N ALA A 74 7.43 -1.46 5.59
CA ALA A 74 7.01 -2.04 4.31
C ALA A 74 8.19 -2.52 3.47
N ASP A 75 7.99 -3.60 2.73
CA ASP A 75 8.91 -4.06 1.68
C ASP A 75 8.55 -3.43 0.33
N VAL A 76 7.25 -3.20 0.11
CA VAL A 76 6.71 -2.58 -1.12
C VAL A 76 5.74 -1.49 -0.71
N VAL A 77 5.89 -0.32 -1.33
CA VAL A 77 4.97 0.81 -1.13
C VAL A 77 4.27 1.09 -2.46
N ILE A 78 2.95 1.04 -2.44
CA ILE A 78 2.12 1.37 -3.61
C ILE A 78 1.52 2.75 -3.37
N GLU A 79 1.93 3.73 -4.17
CA GLU A 79 1.50 5.11 -4.02
C GLU A 79 0.41 5.45 -5.03
N LEU A 80 -0.76 5.81 -4.54
CA LEU A 80 -1.96 6.10 -5.34
C LEU A 80 -2.66 7.38 -4.85
N MET A 81 -1.88 8.31 -4.27
CA MET A 81 -2.45 9.48 -3.61
C MET A 81 -2.87 10.59 -4.56
N GLY A 82 -2.21 10.74 -5.68
CA GLY A 82 -2.40 11.88 -6.56
C GLY A 82 -1.68 13.14 -6.04
N GLY A 83 -1.41 14.09 -6.95
CA GLY A 83 -0.69 15.31 -6.62
C GLY A 83 0.81 15.09 -6.47
N ILE A 84 1.55 16.16 -6.12
CA ILE A 84 2.99 16.09 -5.95
C ILE A 84 3.34 15.83 -4.49
N GLU A 85 2.86 16.65 -3.58
CA GLU A 85 3.10 16.47 -2.14
C GLU A 85 1.79 16.12 -1.41
N PRO A 86 1.83 15.25 -0.41
CA PRO A 86 3.00 14.63 0.22
C PRO A 86 3.52 13.36 -0.47
N ALA A 87 2.95 12.97 -1.61
CA ALA A 87 3.31 11.73 -2.31
C ALA A 87 4.80 11.64 -2.60
N ARG A 88 5.40 12.72 -3.11
CA ARG A 88 6.83 12.75 -3.42
C ARG A 88 7.70 12.48 -2.21
N SER A 89 7.40 13.15 -1.09
CA SER A 89 8.16 12.96 0.15
C SER A 89 8.06 11.54 0.66
N HIS A 90 6.88 10.92 0.57
CA HIS A 90 6.67 9.54 0.97
C HIS A 90 7.43 8.55 0.07
N ILE A 91 7.45 8.80 -1.25
CA ILE A 91 8.20 7.96 -2.19
C ILE A 91 9.69 8.00 -1.88
N LEU A 92 10.24 9.21 -1.64
CA LEU A 92 11.65 9.36 -1.30
C LEU A 92 11.99 8.66 0.01
N GLN A 93 11.13 8.75 1.01
CA GLN A 93 11.29 8.04 2.28
C GLN A 93 11.30 6.52 2.05
N ALA A 94 10.38 6.01 1.25
CA ALA A 94 10.29 4.57 0.95
C ALA A 94 11.57 4.08 0.27
N LEU A 95 12.04 4.79 -0.74
CA LEU A 95 13.28 4.44 -1.43
C LEU A 95 14.48 4.47 -0.48
N ASN A 96 14.57 5.47 0.38
CA ASN A 96 15.65 5.59 1.35
C ASN A 96 15.61 4.48 2.42
N SER A 97 14.44 3.93 2.69
CA SER A 97 14.30 2.81 3.65
C SER A 97 14.53 1.44 3.01
N GLY A 98 14.78 1.40 1.71
CA GLY A 98 15.02 0.16 0.98
C GLY A 98 13.78 -0.53 0.44
N ALA A 99 12.62 0.11 0.49
CA ALA A 99 11.39 -0.44 -0.08
C ALA A 99 11.35 -0.26 -1.60
N ASP A 100 10.70 -1.20 -2.28
CA ASP A 100 10.32 -1.02 -3.67
C ASP A 100 9.09 -0.13 -3.75
N VAL A 101 9.02 0.73 -4.76
CA VAL A 101 7.92 1.67 -4.92
C VAL A 101 7.23 1.47 -6.25
N ILE A 102 5.91 1.37 -6.20
CA ILE A 102 5.05 1.36 -7.37
C ILE A 102 4.17 2.60 -7.29
N THR A 103 4.17 3.43 -8.32
CA THR A 103 3.33 4.62 -8.37
C THR A 103 2.55 4.70 -9.68
N ALA A 104 1.29 5.11 -9.58
CA ALA A 104 0.47 5.47 -10.73
C ALA A 104 0.30 7.00 -10.84
N ASN A 105 1.03 7.76 -10.03
CA ASN A 105 0.87 9.20 -9.92
C ASN A 105 1.59 9.92 -11.06
N LYS A 106 0.83 10.46 -12.00
CA LYS A 106 1.37 11.12 -13.20
C LYS A 106 2.00 12.48 -12.92
N ALA A 107 1.80 13.05 -11.73
CA ALA A 107 2.35 14.35 -11.35
C ALA A 107 3.82 14.27 -10.88
N LEU A 108 4.33 13.08 -10.71
CA LEU A 108 5.69 12.85 -10.19
C LEU A 108 6.70 12.66 -11.31
#